data_c152d03b98f7ca51c403b9ce3d326815
#
_entry.id   c152d03b98f7ca51c403b9ce3d326815
#
_cell.length_a   1.000
_cell.length_b   1.000
_cell.length_c   1.000
_cell.angle_alpha   90.00
_cell.angle_beta   90.00
_cell.angle_gamma   90.00
#
_symmetry.space_group_name_H-M   'P 1'
#
loop_
_entity.id
_entity.type
_entity.pdbx_description
1 polymer ?
#
loop_
_entity_poly.entity_id
_entity_poly.type
_entity_poly.pdbx_seq_one_letter_code
_entity_poly.pdbx_strand_id
1 'polypeptide(L)'
;VYALDDGDGWTIIDTGFDSKKTRAIWEDLLAGPLARKSVTRVIGTHHHPDHIGLAGWFQDAGAELAMPRTAWLMARMLTLDEQPAYPTRSIEFYERAGMDAAILAKRRNDRPFNFADCVHPMPLGFTRLQEGGTIQMGGRTWDIRMGNGHAPKHATFWSQDDNLVIGGDQLL
;
A
#
# COMPACT_ATOMS: atom_id res chain seq x y z
N VAL A 1 8.91 -3.38 -3.00
CA VAL A 1 8.67 -2.44 -4.10
C VAL A 1 9.39 -2.92 -5.34
N TYR A 2 8.72 -2.93 -6.49
CA TYR A 2 9.32 -3.28 -7.80
C TYR A 2 8.93 -2.24 -8.84
N ALA A 3 9.82 -1.97 -9.79
CA ALA A 3 9.53 -1.18 -10.98
C ALA A 3 9.71 -2.10 -12.21
N LEU A 4 8.64 -2.28 -12.97
CA LEU A 4 8.62 -3.12 -14.16
C LEU A 4 8.50 -2.23 -15.40
N ASP A 5 9.34 -2.52 -16.43
CA ASP A 5 9.28 -1.83 -17.71
C ASP A 5 8.11 -2.38 -18.54
N ASP A 6 7.08 -1.56 -18.75
CA ASP A 6 5.88 -1.90 -19.52
C ASP A 6 5.90 -1.32 -20.95
N GLY A 7 7.08 -1.04 -21.48
CA GLY A 7 7.20 -0.47 -22.84
C GLY A 7 6.97 1.04 -22.82
N ASP A 8 5.74 1.49 -22.72
CA ASP A 8 5.39 2.93 -22.75
C ASP A 8 5.58 3.65 -21.41
N GLY A 9 5.73 2.92 -20.32
CA GLY A 9 5.87 3.46 -18.98
C GLY A 9 6.39 2.47 -17.98
N TRP A 10 6.38 2.87 -16.70
CA TRP A 10 6.70 2.02 -15.57
C TRP A 10 5.42 1.55 -14.87
N THR A 11 5.33 0.26 -14.59
CA THR A 11 4.41 -0.28 -13.58
C THR A 11 5.17 -0.43 -12.27
N ILE A 12 4.70 0.24 -11.23
CA ILE A 12 5.24 0.16 -9.86
C ILE A 12 4.37 -0.78 -9.05
N ILE A 13 4.99 -1.71 -8.34
CA ILE A 13 4.30 -2.60 -7.38
C ILE A 13 4.72 -2.21 -5.99
N ASP A 14 3.74 -1.73 -5.22
CA ASP A 14 3.88 -1.12 -3.91
C ASP A 14 4.77 0.13 -3.88
N THR A 15 4.59 1.02 -2.92
CA THR A 15 5.16 2.37 -3.02
C THR A 15 5.96 2.82 -1.80
N GLY A 16 5.87 2.09 -0.70
CA GLY A 16 6.43 2.51 0.59
C GLY A 16 5.52 3.49 1.34
N PHE A 17 5.89 3.82 2.57
CA PHE A 17 5.22 4.84 3.39
C PHE A 17 5.26 6.23 2.74
N ASP A 18 4.24 7.05 2.95
CA ASP A 18 4.35 8.48 2.72
C ASP A 18 5.20 9.12 3.81
N SER A 19 6.46 9.34 3.50
CA SER A 19 7.43 10.03 4.35
C SER A 19 8.35 10.89 3.51
N LYS A 20 8.93 11.91 4.12
CA LYS A 20 9.94 12.75 3.44
C LYS A 20 11.08 11.93 2.85
N LYS A 21 11.53 10.89 3.56
CA LYS A 21 12.59 9.99 3.11
C LYS A 21 12.17 9.19 1.88
N THR A 22 10.98 8.59 1.91
CA THR A 22 10.48 7.77 0.79
C THR A 22 10.23 8.62 -0.44
N ARG A 23 9.66 9.83 -0.27
CA ARG A 23 9.47 10.79 -1.37
C ARG A 23 10.80 11.16 -2.02
N ALA A 24 11.81 11.53 -1.23
CA ALA A 24 13.14 11.84 -1.76
C ALA A 24 13.76 10.68 -2.55
N ILE A 25 13.61 9.43 -2.05
CA ILE A 25 14.05 8.24 -2.78
C ILE A 25 13.33 8.13 -4.14
N TRP A 26 12.01 8.32 -4.15
CA TRP A 26 11.26 8.26 -5.41
C TRP A 26 11.63 9.40 -6.37
N GLU A 27 11.81 10.62 -5.87
CA GLU A 27 12.27 11.77 -6.68
C GLU A 27 13.62 11.48 -7.33
N ASP A 28 14.58 10.92 -6.58
CA ASP A 28 15.90 10.52 -7.09
C ASP A 28 15.78 9.39 -8.14
N LEU A 29 14.93 8.38 -7.90
CA LEU A 29 14.71 7.29 -8.85
C LEU A 29 14.08 7.80 -10.15
N LEU A 30 13.06 8.66 -10.04
CA LEU A 30 12.34 9.23 -11.19
C LEU A 30 13.20 10.23 -11.98
N ALA A 31 14.13 10.93 -11.33
CA ALA A 31 15.11 11.79 -11.99
C ALA A 31 16.31 11.02 -12.55
N GLY A 32 16.57 9.82 -12.09
CA GLY A 32 17.73 8.97 -12.42
C GLY A 32 17.37 7.71 -13.19
N PRO A 33 17.41 6.52 -12.56
CA PRO A 33 17.23 5.25 -13.27
C PRO A 33 15.90 5.11 -14.03
N LEU A 34 14.83 5.75 -13.53
CA LEU A 34 13.50 5.67 -14.11
C LEU A 34 13.12 6.87 -15.00
N ALA A 35 14.03 7.83 -15.21
CA ALA A 35 13.76 9.11 -15.89
C ALA A 35 13.29 8.97 -17.35
N ARG A 36 13.52 7.83 -17.99
CA ARG A 36 13.22 7.64 -19.41
C ARG A 36 11.74 7.52 -19.75
N LYS A 37 10.90 7.18 -18.75
CA LYS A 37 9.49 6.91 -18.92
C LYS A 37 8.73 7.40 -17.68
N SER A 38 7.47 7.77 -17.86
CA SER A 38 6.59 8.07 -16.74
C SER A 38 6.11 6.80 -16.03
N VAL A 39 5.71 6.92 -14.78
CA VAL A 39 4.93 5.88 -14.10
C VAL A 39 3.50 5.96 -14.62
N THR A 40 3.07 4.92 -15.32
CA THR A 40 1.73 4.84 -15.90
C THR A 40 0.76 4.05 -15.02
N ARG A 41 1.29 3.18 -14.18
CA ARG A 41 0.47 2.34 -13.30
C ARG A 41 1.15 2.04 -11.98
N VAL A 42 0.36 2.06 -10.91
CA VAL A 42 0.73 1.58 -9.58
C VAL A 42 -0.15 0.39 -9.22
N ILE A 43 0.44 -0.65 -8.70
CA ILE A 43 -0.25 -1.82 -8.17
C ILE A 43 -0.07 -1.83 -6.65
N GLY A 44 -1.18 -1.76 -5.91
CA GLY A 44 -1.19 -2.01 -4.48
C GLY A 44 -1.49 -3.48 -4.21
N THR A 45 -0.54 -4.21 -3.61
CA THR A 45 -0.77 -5.62 -3.28
C THR A 45 -1.82 -5.78 -2.19
N HIS A 46 -1.77 -4.94 -1.17
CA HIS A 46 -2.70 -4.92 -0.04
C HIS A 46 -2.75 -3.53 0.62
N HIS A 47 -3.50 -3.39 1.72
CA HIS A 47 -3.81 -2.07 2.28
C HIS A 47 -2.78 -1.51 3.26
N HIS A 48 -1.73 -2.23 3.64
CA HIS A 48 -0.78 -1.74 4.62
C HIS A 48 -0.03 -0.50 4.13
N PRO A 49 0.27 0.46 5.04
CA PRO A 49 0.74 1.79 4.64
C PRO A 49 2.14 1.78 4.02
N ASP A 50 2.98 0.82 4.36
CA ASP A 50 4.31 0.61 3.75
C ASP A 50 4.25 0.02 2.32
N HIS A 51 3.05 -0.34 1.86
CA HIS A 51 2.80 -0.78 0.50
C HIS A 51 2.07 0.27 -0.34
N ILE A 52 1.07 0.95 0.24
CA ILE A 52 0.24 1.88 -0.52
C ILE A 52 0.43 3.36 -0.12
N GLY A 53 1.41 3.64 0.74
CA GLY A 53 1.56 4.98 1.31
C GLY A 53 1.66 6.10 0.28
N LEU A 54 2.31 5.88 -0.85
CA LEU A 54 2.43 6.85 -1.94
C LEU A 54 1.57 6.52 -3.17
N ALA A 55 0.63 5.56 -3.07
CA ALA A 55 -0.23 5.21 -4.21
C ALA A 55 -1.04 6.42 -4.72
N GLY A 56 -1.64 7.21 -3.82
CA GLY A 56 -2.34 8.44 -4.17
C GLY A 56 -1.44 9.51 -4.76
N TRP A 57 -0.20 9.63 -4.30
CA TRP A 57 0.78 10.56 -4.85
C TRP A 57 1.12 10.25 -6.32
N PHE A 58 1.25 8.98 -6.67
CA PHE A 58 1.41 8.57 -8.06
C PHE A 58 0.13 8.77 -8.88
N GLN A 59 -1.06 8.57 -8.29
CA GLN A 59 -2.32 8.87 -8.97
C GLN A 59 -2.46 10.36 -9.28
N ASP A 60 -2.07 11.24 -8.36
CA ASP A 60 -2.07 12.70 -8.59
C ASP A 60 -1.09 13.09 -9.72
N ALA A 61 -0.03 12.31 -9.92
CA ALA A 61 0.89 12.44 -11.04
C ALA A 61 0.38 11.80 -12.36
N GLY A 62 -0.82 11.21 -12.35
CA GLY A 62 -1.49 10.66 -13.54
C GLY A 62 -1.37 9.15 -13.71
N ALA A 63 -0.80 8.41 -12.75
CA ALA A 63 -0.73 6.96 -12.82
C ALA A 63 -2.10 6.30 -12.52
N GLU A 64 -2.42 5.22 -13.21
CA GLU A 64 -3.54 4.35 -12.85
C GLU A 64 -3.20 3.60 -11.55
N LEU A 65 -4.15 3.52 -10.61
CA LEU A 65 -4.05 2.64 -9.46
C LEU A 65 -4.83 1.35 -9.70
N ALA A 66 -4.16 0.20 -9.60
CA ALA A 66 -4.79 -1.12 -9.64
C ALA A 66 -4.57 -1.84 -8.31
N MET A 67 -5.65 -2.33 -7.68
CA MET A 67 -5.56 -3.08 -6.43
C MET A 67 -6.82 -3.92 -6.14
N PRO A 68 -6.77 -4.87 -5.19
CA PRO A 68 -7.96 -5.59 -4.75
C PRO A 68 -8.99 -4.63 -4.13
N ARG A 69 -10.27 -4.83 -4.44
CA ARG A 69 -11.35 -3.96 -3.91
C ARG A 69 -11.36 -3.88 -2.38
N THR A 70 -11.18 -5.01 -1.69
CA THR A 70 -11.15 -5.02 -0.22
C THR A 70 -9.98 -4.21 0.31
N ALA A 71 -8.79 -4.35 -0.28
CA ALA A 71 -7.60 -3.60 0.11
C ALA A 71 -7.81 -2.09 -0.11
N TRP A 72 -8.38 -1.69 -1.25
CA TRP A 72 -8.69 -0.28 -1.53
C TRP A 72 -9.70 0.30 -0.53
N LEU A 73 -10.79 -0.44 -0.23
CA LEU A 73 -11.80 0.00 0.73
C LEU A 73 -11.22 0.15 2.13
N MET A 74 -10.38 -0.80 2.58
CA MET A 74 -9.71 -0.73 3.89
C MET A 74 -8.73 0.43 3.97
N ALA A 75 -7.88 0.59 2.95
CA ALA A 75 -6.93 1.70 2.88
C ALA A 75 -7.65 3.05 2.96
N ARG A 76 -8.72 3.20 2.16
CA ARG A 76 -9.49 4.44 2.14
C ARG A 76 -10.23 4.69 3.46
N MET A 77 -10.85 3.67 4.05
CA MET A 77 -11.50 3.78 5.35
C MET A 77 -10.50 4.23 6.43
N LEU A 78 -9.35 3.55 6.51
CA LEU A 78 -8.32 3.86 7.51
C LEU A 78 -7.69 5.25 7.31
N THR A 79 -7.57 5.72 6.08
CA THR A 79 -7.08 7.07 5.79
C THR A 79 -8.09 8.15 6.19
N LEU A 80 -9.39 7.84 6.17
CA LEU A 80 -10.46 8.76 6.56
C LEU A 80 -10.81 8.68 8.06
N ASP A 81 -10.48 7.56 8.73
CA ASP A 81 -10.74 7.34 10.15
C ASP A 81 -9.60 7.90 11.01
N GLU A 82 -9.44 9.21 10.99
CA GLU A 82 -8.41 9.91 11.75
C GLU A 82 -8.89 10.18 13.20
N GLN A 83 -8.14 9.64 14.15
CA GLN A 83 -8.46 9.74 15.58
C GLN A 83 -7.63 10.86 16.23
N PRO A 84 -8.24 11.91 16.79
CA PRO A 84 -7.53 12.98 17.49
C PRO A 84 -7.00 12.55 18.86
N ALA A 85 -7.57 11.52 19.45
CA ALA A 85 -7.18 10.93 20.73
C ALA A 85 -7.44 9.42 20.72
N TYR A 86 -6.79 8.69 21.62
CA TYR A 86 -7.09 7.26 21.79
C TYR A 86 -8.54 7.07 22.24
N PRO A 87 -9.33 6.22 21.56
CA PRO A 87 -10.68 5.90 22.00
C PRO A 87 -10.70 5.35 23.43
N THR A 88 -11.67 5.76 24.25
CA THR A 88 -11.79 5.31 25.64
C THR A 88 -11.75 3.78 25.77
N ARG A 89 -12.42 3.08 24.86
CA ARG A 89 -12.43 1.60 24.83
C ARG A 89 -11.05 0.99 24.60
N SER A 90 -10.20 1.64 23.81
CA SER A 90 -8.81 1.18 23.60
C SER A 90 -7.99 1.35 24.88
N ILE A 91 -8.15 2.45 25.59
CA ILE A 91 -7.49 2.68 26.88
C ILE A 91 -7.94 1.64 27.92
N GLU A 92 -9.24 1.40 28.04
CA GLU A 92 -9.81 0.38 28.94
C GLU A 92 -9.27 -1.03 28.61
N PHE A 93 -9.13 -1.33 27.32
CA PHE A 93 -8.56 -2.60 26.88
C PHE A 93 -7.09 -2.74 27.29
N TYR A 94 -6.27 -1.73 27.04
CA TYR A 94 -4.86 -1.74 27.42
C TYR A 94 -4.65 -1.84 28.93
N GLU A 95 -5.47 -1.15 29.71
CA GLU A 95 -5.44 -1.22 31.17
C GLU A 95 -5.74 -2.65 31.66
N ARG A 96 -6.80 -3.28 31.14
CA ARG A 96 -7.15 -4.68 31.47
C ARG A 96 -6.10 -5.68 31.00
N ALA A 97 -5.40 -5.37 29.90
CA ALA A 97 -4.30 -6.18 29.37
C ALA A 97 -3.00 -6.03 30.17
N GLY A 98 -2.98 -5.22 31.23
CA GLY A 98 -1.82 -5.04 32.10
C GLY A 98 -0.75 -4.11 31.53
N MET A 99 -1.12 -3.16 30.66
CA MET A 99 -0.17 -2.18 30.16
C MET A 99 0.38 -1.33 31.30
N ASP A 100 1.67 -0.99 31.26
CA ASP A 100 2.33 -0.13 32.24
C ASP A 100 1.59 1.19 32.45
N ALA A 101 1.44 1.60 33.73
CA ALA A 101 0.66 2.76 34.12
C ALA A 101 1.20 4.09 33.55
N ALA A 102 2.54 4.22 33.40
CA ALA A 102 3.14 5.42 32.81
C ALA A 102 2.86 5.50 31.31
N ILE A 103 2.88 4.35 30.61
CA ILE A 103 2.52 4.28 29.19
C ILE A 103 1.04 4.60 29.00
N LEU A 104 0.16 4.07 29.87
CA LEU A 104 -1.27 4.38 29.83
C LEU A 104 -1.55 5.87 30.06
N ALA A 105 -0.90 6.47 31.07
CA ALA A 105 -1.03 7.90 31.35
C ALA A 105 -0.61 8.75 30.14
N LYS A 106 0.47 8.37 29.48
CA LYS A 106 0.90 9.04 28.25
C LYS A 106 -0.14 8.88 27.13
N ARG A 107 -0.61 7.67 26.85
CA ARG A 107 -1.62 7.41 25.79
C ARG A 107 -2.94 8.14 26.01
N ARG A 108 -3.37 8.38 27.27
CA ARG A 108 -4.57 9.16 27.56
C ARG A 108 -4.49 10.63 27.13
N ASN A 109 -3.27 11.14 26.98
CA ASN A 109 -3.01 12.54 26.62
C ASN A 109 -2.45 12.72 25.20
N ASP A 110 -2.00 11.65 24.57
CA ASP A 110 -1.40 11.71 23.25
C ASP A 110 -2.45 11.47 22.14
N ARG A 111 -2.21 12.06 20.99
CA ARG A 111 -2.85 11.64 19.74
C ARG A 111 -2.25 10.30 19.31
N PRO A 112 -3.07 9.29 18.93
CA PRO A 112 -2.54 8.07 18.36
C PRO A 112 -1.87 8.34 17.01
N PHE A 113 -0.94 7.45 16.63
CA PHE A 113 -0.50 7.38 15.25
C PHE A 113 -1.69 6.91 14.39
N ASN A 114 -2.02 7.68 13.37
CA ASN A 114 -3.10 7.37 12.43
C ASN A 114 -2.55 6.86 11.10
N PHE A 115 -3.34 6.10 10.40
CA PHE A 115 -3.00 5.64 9.07
C PHE A 115 -2.76 6.81 8.10
N ALA A 116 -3.53 7.88 8.22
CA ALA A 116 -3.38 9.13 7.48
C ALA A 116 -2.02 9.84 7.69
N ASP A 117 -1.29 9.52 8.76
CA ASP A 117 0.02 10.14 9.02
C ASP A 117 1.12 9.63 8.09
N CYS A 118 0.87 8.51 7.39
CA CYS A 118 1.88 7.86 6.53
C CYS A 118 1.32 7.34 5.21
N VAL A 119 0.12 7.76 4.84
CA VAL A 119 -0.51 7.44 3.55
C VAL A 119 -1.01 8.71 2.90
N HIS A 120 -0.54 8.98 1.68
CA HIS A 120 -1.04 10.07 0.86
C HIS A 120 -2.53 9.87 0.57
N PRO A 121 -3.37 10.91 0.61
CA PRO A 121 -4.78 10.79 0.28
C PRO A 121 -5.00 10.05 -1.04
N MET A 122 -5.89 9.07 -1.02
CA MET A 122 -6.17 8.26 -2.21
C MET A 122 -7.37 8.85 -2.96
N PRO A 123 -7.24 9.17 -4.27
CA PRO A 123 -8.35 9.57 -5.10
C PRO A 123 -9.45 8.49 -5.19
N LEU A 124 -10.62 8.86 -5.72
CA LEU A 124 -11.79 7.96 -5.79
C LEU A 124 -11.67 6.89 -6.87
N GLY A 125 -10.79 6.86 -7.76
CA GLY A 125 -10.68 5.88 -8.84
C GLY A 125 -9.68 4.78 -8.57
N PHE A 126 -9.99 3.56 -8.95
CA PHE A 126 -9.02 2.47 -9.03
C PHE A 126 -9.50 1.38 -9.99
N THR A 127 -8.57 0.67 -10.62
CA THR A 127 -8.84 -0.55 -11.40
C THR A 127 -8.81 -1.76 -10.48
N ARG A 128 -9.86 -2.55 -10.53
CA ARG A 128 -10.00 -3.70 -9.65
C ARG A 128 -9.17 -4.89 -10.12
N LEU A 129 -8.23 -5.33 -9.29
CA LEU A 129 -7.63 -6.66 -9.41
C LEU A 129 -8.60 -7.73 -8.90
N GLN A 130 -8.80 -8.79 -9.68
CA GLN A 130 -9.72 -9.88 -9.35
C GLN A 130 -8.97 -11.21 -9.28
N GLU A 131 -9.31 -12.00 -8.27
CA GLU A 131 -8.80 -13.37 -8.12
C GLU A 131 -9.17 -14.22 -9.34
N GLY A 132 -8.22 -14.99 -9.83
CA GLY A 132 -8.38 -15.81 -11.05
C GLY A 132 -8.30 -15.03 -12.36
N GLY A 133 -8.16 -13.70 -12.32
CA GLY A 133 -7.85 -12.89 -13.50
C GLY A 133 -6.36 -12.88 -13.82
N THR A 134 -6.02 -12.22 -14.93
CA THR A 134 -4.63 -12.00 -15.35
C THR A 134 -4.34 -10.51 -15.48
N ILE A 135 -3.07 -10.14 -15.41
CA ILE A 135 -2.58 -8.79 -15.67
C ILE A 135 -1.30 -8.86 -16.50
N GLN A 136 -1.15 -7.93 -17.46
CA GLN A 136 0.07 -7.74 -18.23
C GLN A 136 0.95 -6.70 -17.52
N MET A 137 2.18 -7.04 -17.19
CA MET A 137 3.16 -6.12 -16.64
C MET A 137 4.59 -6.63 -16.81
N GLY A 138 5.51 -5.72 -17.15
CA GLY A 138 6.91 -6.05 -17.41
C GLY A 138 7.10 -7.04 -18.55
N GLY A 139 6.27 -6.95 -19.61
CA GLY A 139 6.31 -7.84 -20.75
C GLY A 139 5.85 -9.29 -20.47
N ARG A 140 5.20 -9.54 -19.33
CA ARG A 140 4.76 -10.87 -18.90
C ARG A 140 3.28 -10.89 -18.58
N THR A 141 2.68 -12.08 -18.71
CA THR A 141 1.34 -12.38 -18.18
C THR A 141 1.45 -12.92 -16.76
N TRP A 142 0.69 -12.36 -15.84
CA TRP A 142 0.66 -12.77 -14.45
C TRP A 142 -0.73 -13.19 -14.04
N ASP A 143 -0.86 -14.40 -13.48
CA ASP A 143 -2.06 -14.85 -12.81
C ASP A 143 -2.21 -14.12 -11.49
N ILE A 144 -3.40 -13.61 -11.20
CA ILE A 144 -3.73 -12.93 -9.95
C ILE A 144 -4.32 -13.94 -8.98
N ARG A 145 -3.66 -14.13 -7.84
CA ARG A 145 -4.16 -14.95 -6.73
C ARG A 145 -4.28 -14.11 -5.48
N MET A 146 -5.26 -14.44 -4.63
CA MET A 146 -5.51 -13.71 -3.39
C MET A 146 -5.21 -14.56 -2.18
N GLY A 147 -4.41 -14.02 -1.26
CA GLY A 147 -4.20 -14.59 0.07
C GLY A 147 -5.05 -13.87 1.13
N ASN A 148 -5.26 -14.52 2.27
CA ASN A 148 -5.98 -13.95 3.41
C ASN A 148 -5.23 -14.19 4.74
N GLY A 149 -3.93 -14.48 4.66
CA GLY A 149 -3.09 -14.71 5.85
C GLY A 149 -2.61 -13.38 6.44
N HIS A 150 -1.74 -12.69 5.72
CA HIS A 150 -1.14 -11.43 6.16
C HIS A 150 -2.15 -10.26 6.14
N ALA A 151 -2.93 -10.14 5.07
CA ALA A 151 -3.97 -9.14 4.93
C ALA A 151 -5.16 -9.67 4.13
N PRO A 152 -6.39 -9.17 4.37
CA PRO A 152 -7.56 -9.59 3.61
C PRO A 152 -7.41 -9.29 2.12
N LYS A 153 -7.58 -10.32 1.28
CA LYS A 153 -7.47 -10.20 -0.17
C LYS A 153 -6.16 -9.56 -0.63
N HIS A 154 -5.05 -9.99 -0.04
CA HIS A 154 -3.70 -9.64 -0.49
C HIS A 154 -3.44 -10.23 -1.88
N ALA A 155 -3.12 -9.39 -2.88
CA ALA A 155 -2.81 -9.85 -4.23
C ALA A 155 -1.39 -10.40 -4.32
N THR A 156 -1.24 -11.53 -4.99
CA THR A 156 0.03 -12.11 -5.42
C THR A 156 -0.02 -12.35 -6.92
N PHE A 157 1.14 -12.25 -7.59
CA PHE A 157 1.22 -12.33 -9.04
C PHE A 157 2.15 -13.48 -9.43
N TRP A 158 1.67 -14.36 -10.29
CA TRP A 158 2.35 -15.60 -10.68
C TRP A 158 2.55 -15.65 -12.18
N SER A 159 3.80 -15.59 -12.65
CA SER A 159 4.17 -15.83 -14.05
C SER A 159 4.62 -17.27 -14.18
N GLN A 160 3.80 -18.11 -14.81
CA GLN A 160 4.10 -19.52 -14.98
C GLN A 160 5.22 -19.75 -15.98
N ASP A 161 5.27 -18.94 -17.04
CA ASP A 161 6.27 -19.05 -18.10
C ASP A 161 7.70 -18.82 -17.58
N ASP A 162 7.86 -17.97 -16.59
CA ASP A 162 9.16 -17.60 -16.03
C ASP A 162 9.43 -18.23 -14.65
N ASN A 163 8.49 -18.97 -14.07
CA ASN A 163 8.54 -19.47 -12.69
C ASN A 163 8.80 -18.36 -11.66
N LEU A 164 8.18 -17.19 -11.86
CA LEU A 164 8.32 -16.02 -10.99
C LEU A 164 7.06 -15.79 -10.18
N VAL A 165 7.24 -15.35 -8.95
CA VAL A 165 6.15 -14.92 -8.07
C VAL A 165 6.51 -13.59 -7.44
N ILE A 166 5.55 -12.66 -7.48
CA ILE A 166 5.58 -11.45 -6.65
C ILE A 166 4.60 -11.70 -5.53
N GLY A 167 5.13 -12.03 -4.35
CA GLY A 167 4.34 -12.51 -3.20
C GLY A 167 3.90 -11.39 -2.25
N GLY A 168 4.49 -10.20 -2.36
CA GLY A 168 4.33 -9.18 -1.31
C GLY A 168 4.63 -9.80 0.06
N ASP A 169 3.83 -9.49 1.06
CA ASP A 169 3.95 -10.02 2.42
C ASP A 169 3.11 -11.30 2.67
N GLN A 170 2.47 -11.82 1.63
CA GLN A 170 1.70 -13.07 1.72
C GLN A 170 2.59 -14.30 1.68
N LEU A 171 3.75 -14.19 1.01
CA LEU A 171 4.76 -15.24 0.88
C LEU A 171 6.08 -14.71 1.45
N LEU A 172 6.38 -15.06 2.68
CA LEU A 172 7.60 -14.70 3.42
C LEU A 172 8.46 -15.94 3.67
#